data_d37396118e71d5eef16dcd6ace63d939
#
_entry.id   d37396118e71d5eef16dcd6ace63d939
#
_cell.length_a   1.000
_cell.length_b   1.000
_cell.length_c   1.000
_cell.angle_alpha   90.00
_cell.angle_beta   90.00
_cell.angle_gamma   90.00
#
_symmetry.space_group_name_H-M   'P 1'
#
loop_
_entity.id
_entity.type
_entity.pdbx_description
1 polymer ?
#
loop_
_entity_poly.entity_id
_entity_poly.type
_entity_poly.pdbx_seq_one_letter_code
_entity_poly.pdbx_strand_id
1 'polypeptide(L)'
;DTLIALVEEWKAEGKNREVLTVTQPADGIYLLLRQLREGSPLAKETLGLLQWNGGGANSSGRGIANIDTQGAVHPDQFWQSVTLGNVKSDRFSDLWDARAGAAAEMLPELRGSDDPLERQKKIEGRCGRCVHFALCGGGFRTRAAFANGHWYGSDPGCYLTEEEISTPLPEIK
;
A
#
# COMPACT_ATOMS: atom_id res chain seq x y z
N ASP A 1 16.14 0.35 10.65
CA ASP A 1 17.39 -0.36 10.98
C ASP A 1 17.28 -1.19 12.27
N THR A 2 16.83 -0.62 13.40
CA THR A 2 16.80 -1.33 14.70
C THR A 2 16.05 -2.67 14.64
N LEU A 3 14.87 -2.73 14.00
CA LEU A 3 14.10 -3.98 13.88
C LEU A 3 14.82 -5.02 13.04
N ILE A 4 15.48 -4.60 11.96
CA ILE A 4 16.22 -5.54 11.09
C ILE A 4 17.41 -6.10 11.84
N ALA A 5 18.20 -5.24 12.52
CA ALA A 5 19.32 -5.68 13.34
C ALA A 5 18.90 -6.66 14.45
N LEU A 6 17.76 -6.42 15.09
CA LEU A 6 17.20 -7.33 16.10
C LEU A 6 16.82 -8.71 15.51
N VAL A 7 16.25 -8.74 14.32
CA VAL A 7 15.93 -10.01 13.63
C VAL A 7 17.19 -10.78 13.26
N GLU A 8 18.23 -10.07 12.79
CA GLU A 8 19.54 -10.65 12.47
C GLU A 8 20.21 -11.23 13.71
N GLU A 9 20.18 -10.51 14.85
CA GLU A 9 20.66 -11.00 16.14
C GLU A 9 19.92 -12.28 16.57
N TRP A 10 18.59 -12.28 16.52
CA TRP A 10 17.81 -13.45 16.89
C TRP A 10 18.09 -14.67 16.00
N LYS A 11 18.30 -14.45 14.70
CA LYS A 11 18.71 -15.52 13.79
C LYS A 11 20.08 -16.09 14.15
N ALA A 12 21.05 -15.21 14.45
CA ALA A 12 22.40 -15.64 14.87
C ALA A 12 22.37 -16.43 16.18
N GLU A 13 21.46 -16.12 17.10
CA GLU A 13 21.23 -16.84 18.34
C GLU A 13 20.38 -18.13 18.19
N GLY A 14 19.95 -18.46 16.98
CA GLY A 14 19.07 -19.62 16.72
C GLY A 14 17.63 -19.45 17.24
N LYS A 15 17.22 -18.23 17.54
CA LYS A 15 15.85 -17.92 18.01
C LYS A 15 14.90 -17.83 16.82
N ASN A 16 13.86 -18.65 16.82
CA ASN A 16 12.80 -18.57 15.82
C ASN A 16 11.77 -17.50 16.23
N ARG A 17 12.09 -16.26 15.93
CA ARG A 17 11.22 -15.09 16.16
C ARG A 17 10.95 -14.37 14.85
N GLU A 18 9.73 -13.90 14.71
CA GLU A 18 9.27 -13.16 13.53
C GLU A 18 8.86 -11.73 13.95
N VAL A 19 9.18 -10.77 13.09
CA VAL A 19 8.71 -9.38 13.22
C VAL A 19 7.85 -9.09 12.00
N LEU A 20 6.60 -8.74 12.23
CA LEU A 20 5.67 -8.31 11.20
C LEU A 20 5.46 -6.80 11.30
N THR A 21 5.64 -6.12 10.20
CA THR A 21 5.22 -4.72 10.05
C THR A 21 3.96 -4.68 9.21
N VAL A 22 2.96 -3.93 9.66
CA VAL A 22 1.67 -3.83 8.97
C VAL A 22 1.34 -2.37 8.66
N THR A 23 0.55 -2.16 7.60
CA THR A 23 0.08 -0.82 7.19
C THR A 23 1.17 0.18 6.82
N GLN A 24 2.42 -0.26 6.60
CA GLN A 24 3.54 0.58 6.22
C GLN A 24 4.28 0.02 4.99
N PRO A 25 3.79 0.26 3.78
CA PRO A 25 4.39 -0.28 2.55
C PRO A 25 5.83 0.17 2.28
N ALA A 26 6.22 1.32 2.86
CA ALA A 26 7.60 1.80 2.77
C ALA A 26 8.61 0.83 3.40
N ASP A 27 8.19 0.00 4.38
CA ASP A 27 9.08 -0.97 5.04
C ASP A 27 9.63 -2.00 4.04
N GLY A 28 8.78 -2.50 3.15
CA GLY A 28 9.21 -3.45 2.12
C GLY A 28 10.20 -2.83 1.12
N ILE A 29 9.97 -1.58 0.72
CA ILE A 29 10.88 -0.85 -0.15
C ILE A 29 12.21 -0.59 0.57
N TYR A 30 12.16 -0.13 1.82
CA TYR A 30 13.36 0.13 2.61
C TYR A 30 14.20 -1.15 2.79
N LEU A 31 13.56 -2.28 3.13
CA LEU A 31 14.24 -3.56 3.25
C LEU A 31 14.94 -3.96 1.93
N LEU A 32 14.24 -3.84 0.80
CA LEU A 32 14.82 -4.12 -0.52
C LEU A 32 16.03 -3.23 -0.81
N LEU A 33 15.91 -1.92 -0.61
CA LEU A 33 17.00 -0.97 -0.84
C LEU A 33 18.21 -1.26 0.07
N ARG A 34 17.98 -1.61 1.32
CA ARG A 34 19.03 -2.02 2.25
C ARG A 34 19.73 -3.30 1.77
N GLN A 35 18.97 -4.34 1.42
CA GLN A 35 19.51 -5.60 0.90
C GLN A 35 20.36 -5.38 -0.36
N LEU A 36 19.95 -4.48 -1.25
CA LEU A 36 20.72 -4.12 -2.44
C LEU A 36 22.03 -3.42 -2.09
N ARG A 37 22.00 -2.48 -1.14
CA ARG A 37 23.22 -1.79 -0.66
C ARG A 37 24.23 -2.75 -0.01
N GLU A 38 23.72 -3.77 0.68
CA GLU A 38 24.53 -4.78 1.37
C GLU A 38 24.93 -5.96 0.48
N GLY A 39 24.48 -6.00 -0.78
CA GLY A 39 24.73 -7.13 -1.70
C GLY A 39 24.07 -8.44 -1.25
N SER A 40 22.97 -8.35 -0.51
CA SER A 40 22.27 -9.52 0.04
C SER A 40 21.65 -10.38 -1.08
N PRO A 41 21.83 -11.70 -1.04
CA PRO A 41 21.18 -12.61 -1.98
C PRO A 41 19.65 -12.65 -1.87
N LEU A 42 19.09 -12.14 -0.76
CA LEU A 42 17.65 -12.08 -0.53
C LEU A 42 16.94 -10.96 -1.31
N ALA A 43 17.68 -10.01 -1.88
CA ALA A 43 17.09 -8.87 -2.59
C ALA A 43 16.15 -9.31 -3.74
N LYS A 44 16.53 -10.36 -4.46
CA LYS A 44 15.72 -10.92 -5.57
C LYS A 44 14.38 -11.50 -5.06
N GLU A 45 14.42 -12.26 -3.98
CA GLU A 45 13.22 -12.82 -3.35
C GLU A 45 12.31 -11.72 -2.83
N THR A 46 12.88 -10.74 -2.11
CA THR A 46 12.15 -9.58 -1.60
C THR A 46 11.47 -8.80 -2.72
N LEU A 47 12.18 -8.53 -3.82
CA LEU A 47 11.57 -7.89 -5.00
C LEU A 47 10.42 -8.70 -5.56
N GLY A 48 10.58 -10.02 -5.71
CA GLY A 48 9.52 -10.93 -6.18
C GLY A 48 8.27 -10.87 -5.30
N LEU A 49 8.43 -10.86 -3.97
CA LEU A 49 7.33 -10.73 -3.02
C LEU A 49 6.62 -9.37 -3.12
N LEU A 50 7.38 -8.28 -3.26
CA LEU A 50 6.80 -6.94 -3.43
C LEU A 50 6.02 -6.82 -4.76
N GLN A 51 6.54 -7.39 -5.84
CA GLN A 51 5.85 -7.43 -7.14
C GLN A 51 4.57 -8.28 -7.06
N TRP A 52 4.63 -9.45 -6.44
CA TRP A 52 3.47 -10.30 -6.22
C TRP A 52 2.39 -9.59 -5.39
N ASN A 53 2.78 -8.87 -4.35
CA ASN A 53 1.86 -8.10 -3.50
C ASN A 53 1.23 -6.91 -4.24
N GLY A 54 1.82 -6.46 -5.36
CA GLY A 54 1.22 -5.50 -6.28
C GLY A 54 0.87 -4.13 -5.67
N GLY A 55 1.66 -3.68 -4.68
CA GLY A 55 1.34 -2.43 -3.97
C GLY A 55 0.22 -2.63 -2.94
N GLY A 56 0.28 -3.71 -2.15
CA GLY A 56 -0.73 -4.21 -1.24
C GLY A 56 -1.44 -3.20 -0.34
N ALA A 57 -0.78 -2.09 0.02
CA ALA A 57 -1.43 -1.02 0.77
C ALA A 57 -2.44 -0.20 -0.04
N ASN A 58 -2.40 -0.29 -1.36
CA ASN A 58 -3.38 0.34 -2.24
C ASN A 58 -4.52 -0.63 -2.61
N SER A 59 -4.86 -1.55 -1.71
CA SER A 59 -5.94 -2.52 -1.92
C SER A 59 -7.31 -2.01 -1.45
N SER A 60 -7.37 -0.87 -0.78
CA SER A 60 -8.62 -0.21 -0.36
C SER A 60 -9.60 -0.05 -1.53
N GLY A 61 -10.79 -0.65 -1.43
CA GLY A 61 -11.79 -0.66 -2.50
C GLY A 61 -11.43 -1.46 -3.75
N ARG A 62 -10.25 -2.10 -3.81
CA ARG A 62 -9.81 -2.96 -4.92
C ARG A 62 -9.80 -4.44 -4.53
N GLY A 63 -9.03 -4.81 -3.52
CA GLY A 63 -8.87 -6.18 -3.02
C GLY A 63 -9.54 -6.42 -1.68
N ILE A 64 -9.88 -5.35 -0.95
CA ILE A 64 -10.56 -5.42 0.34
C ILE A 64 -11.67 -4.39 0.44
N ALA A 65 -12.65 -4.72 1.26
CA ALA A 65 -13.66 -3.83 1.81
C ALA A 65 -13.87 -4.19 3.28
N ASN A 66 -14.50 -3.31 4.03
CA ASN A 66 -14.93 -3.57 5.39
C ASN A 66 -16.45 -3.36 5.49
N ILE A 67 -17.12 -4.21 6.27
CA ILE A 67 -18.52 -4.04 6.64
C ILE A 67 -18.53 -3.85 8.16
N ASP A 68 -19.05 -2.73 8.62
CA ASP A 68 -19.14 -2.42 10.03
C ASP A 68 -20.37 -3.09 10.71
N THR A 69 -20.48 -2.93 12.00
CA THR A 69 -21.59 -3.50 12.80
C THR A 69 -22.96 -2.91 12.46
N GLN A 70 -23.00 -1.76 11.78
CA GLN A 70 -24.22 -1.11 11.30
C GLN A 70 -24.59 -1.56 9.88
N GLY A 71 -23.74 -2.37 9.25
CA GLY A 71 -23.89 -2.83 7.87
C GLY A 71 -23.38 -1.84 6.83
N ALA A 72 -22.74 -0.74 7.24
CA ALA A 72 -22.12 0.19 6.31
C ALA A 72 -20.87 -0.44 5.69
N VAL A 73 -20.70 -0.24 4.39
CA VAL A 73 -19.56 -0.76 3.62
C VAL A 73 -18.54 0.36 3.43
N HIS A 74 -17.29 0.07 3.76
CA HIS A 74 -16.15 0.99 3.66
C HIS A 74 -15.08 0.43 2.70
N PRO A 75 -14.22 1.28 2.10
CA PRO A 75 -13.14 0.81 1.22
C PRO A 75 -12.13 -0.12 1.90
N ASP A 76 -11.91 0.04 3.21
CA ASP A 76 -11.15 -0.83 4.10
C ASP A 76 -11.51 -0.58 5.57
N GLN A 77 -10.89 -1.33 6.51
CA GLN A 77 -11.17 -1.22 7.94
C GLN A 77 -10.71 0.10 8.57
N PHE A 78 -9.81 0.83 7.93
CA PHE A 78 -9.27 2.09 8.44
C PHE A 78 -10.01 3.31 7.89
N TRP A 79 -10.83 3.14 6.86
CA TRP A 79 -11.49 4.24 6.16
C TRP A 79 -12.96 4.39 6.56
N GLN A 80 -13.21 4.48 7.85
CA GLN A 80 -14.55 4.56 8.42
C GLN A 80 -15.32 5.85 8.06
N SER A 81 -14.60 6.91 7.67
CA SER A 81 -15.21 8.18 7.26
C SER A 81 -15.87 8.14 5.88
N VAL A 82 -15.65 7.07 5.11
CA VAL A 82 -16.20 6.87 3.77
C VAL A 82 -17.15 5.68 3.79
N THR A 83 -18.40 5.89 3.40
CA THR A 83 -19.41 4.84 3.27
C THR A 83 -19.79 4.66 1.81
N LEU A 84 -19.60 3.45 1.29
CA LEU A 84 -19.91 3.08 -0.10
C LEU A 84 -21.40 2.73 -0.29
N GLY A 85 -22.07 2.29 0.76
CA GLY A 85 -23.46 1.87 0.82
C GLY A 85 -23.70 1.02 2.06
N ASN A 86 -24.83 0.32 2.16
CA ASN A 86 -25.17 -0.49 3.32
C ASN A 86 -25.76 -1.86 2.90
N VAL A 87 -25.21 -2.95 3.44
CA VAL A 87 -25.65 -4.32 3.09
C VAL A 87 -27.04 -4.67 3.60
N LYS A 88 -27.68 -3.83 4.42
CA LYS A 88 -29.08 -3.98 4.84
C LYS A 88 -30.06 -3.49 3.77
N SER A 89 -29.62 -2.60 2.87
CA SER A 89 -30.42 -2.03 1.78
C SER A 89 -29.95 -2.46 0.40
N ASP A 90 -28.65 -2.70 0.24
CA ASP A 90 -28.03 -2.97 -1.05
C ASP A 90 -27.36 -4.35 -1.05
N ARG A 91 -27.31 -4.99 -2.21
CA ARG A 91 -26.51 -6.21 -2.37
C ARG A 91 -25.04 -5.84 -2.38
N PHE A 92 -24.21 -6.53 -1.58
CA PHE A 92 -22.77 -6.27 -1.54
C PHE A 92 -22.11 -6.33 -2.93
N SER A 93 -22.54 -7.28 -3.80
CA SER A 93 -22.04 -7.37 -5.17
C SER A 93 -22.31 -6.10 -5.99
N ASP A 94 -23.48 -5.47 -5.79
CA ASP A 94 -23.84 -4.26 -6.54
C ASP A 94 -23.03 -3.05 -6.04
N LEU A 95 -22.77 -2.99 -4.74
CA LEU A 95 -21.83 -2.00 -4.17
C LEU A 95 -20.42 -2.25 -4.68
N TRP A 96 -19.93 -3.49 -4.61
CA TRP A 96 -18.57 -3.83 -5.00
C TRP A 96 -18.31 -3.63 -6.49
N ASP A 97 -19.28 -3.93 -7.33
CA ASP A 97 -19.21 -3.70 -8.78
C ASP A 97 -19.51 -2.24 -9.19
N ALA A 98 -19.60 -1.34 -8.22
CA ALA A 98 -19.87 0.08 -8.42
C ALA A 98 -21.20 0.36 -9.19
N ARG A 99 -22.23 -0.45 -8.89
CA ARG A 99 -23.57 -0.32 -9.52
C ARG A 99 -24.60 0.34 -8.61
N ALA A 100 -24.31 0.52 -7.33
CA ALA A 100 -25.24 1.08 -6.36
C ALA A 100 -24.54 1.98 -5.33
N GLY A 101 -25.33 2.82 -4.65
CA GLY A 101 -24.89 3.68 -3.58
C GLY A 101 -23.80 4.66 -3.98
N ALA A 102 -23.06 5.20 -3.00
CA ALA A 102 -21.91 6.04 -3.24
C ALA A 102 -20.73 5.28 -3.90
N ALA A 103 -20.77 3.95 -3.87
CA ALA A 103 -19.78 3.12 -4.52
C ALA A 103 -19.72 3.35 -6.04
N ALA A 104 -20.87 3.64 -6.68
CA ALA A 104 -20.94 3.88 -8.13
C ALA A 104 -20.05 5.03 -8.61
N GLU A 105 -19.86 6.05 -7.78
CA GLU A 105 -19.00 7.20 -8.09
C GLU A 105 -17.58 7.00 -7.55
N MET A 106 -17.45 6.51 -6.32
CA MET A 106 -16.18 6.48 -5.61
C MET A 106 -15.26 5.35 -6.03
N LEU A 107 -15.78 4.13 -6.21
CA LEU A 107 -14.91 2.97 -6.48
C LEU A 107 -14.19 3.05 -7.82
N PRO A 108 -14.81 3.47 -8.94
CA PRO A 108 -14.09 3.65 -10.20
C PRO A 108 -12.94 4.65 -10.08
N GLU A 109 -13.15 5.72 -9.33
CA GLU A 109 -12.14 6.77 -9.12
C GLU A 109 -11.01 6.27 -8.20
N LEU A 110 -11.35 5.61 -7.09
CA LEU A 110 -10.39 5.06 -6.14
C LEU A 110 -9.55 3.91 -6.75
N ARG A 111 -10.20 3.04 -7.53
CA ARG A 111 -9.55 1.92 -8.21
C ARG A 111 -8.61 2.40 -9.31
N GLY A 112 -9.04 3.37 -10.09
CA GLY A 112 -8.29 3.89 -11.23
C GLY A 112 -7.91 2.79 -12.24
N SER A 113 -6.80 2.98 -12.92
CA SER A 113 -6.24 2.00 -13.88
C SER A 113 -5.67 0.76 -13.18
N ASP A 114 -5.65 -0.39 -13.86
CA ASP A 114 -4.91 -1.58 -13.42
C ASP A 114 -3.40 -1.39 -13.57
N ASP A 115 -2.95 -0.57 -14.51
CA ASP A 115 -1.55 -0.16 -14.61
C ASP A 115 -1.18 0.78 -13.46
N PRO A 116 -0.21 0.40 -12.60
CA PRO A 116 0.24 1.25 -11.50
C PRO A 116 0.84 2.58 -11.97
N LEU A 117 1.48 2.62 -13.14
CA LEU A 117 2.07 3.86 -13.67
C LEU A 117 0.98 4.84 -14.12
N GLU A 118 -0.12 4.35 -14.68
CA GLU A 118 -1.27 5.20 -15.00
C GLU A 118 -1.95 5.72 -13.71
N ARG A 119 -2.04 4.91 -12.66
CA ARG A 119 -2.51 5.39 -11.35
C ARG A 119 -1.62 6.46 -10.78
N GLN A 120 -0.30 6.28 -10.89
CA GLN A 120 0.69 7.22 -10.37
C GLN A 120 0.53 8.64 -10.95
N LYS A 121 0.10 8.77 -12.19
CA LYS A 121 -0.10 10.09 -12.85
C LYS A 121 -1.12 10.97 -12.11
N LYS A 122 -2.05 10.38 -11.37
CA LYS A 122 -3.03 11.10 -10.55
C LYS A 122 -2.52 11.41 -9.14
N ILE A 123 -1.40 10.82 -8.73
CA ILE A 123 -0.87 10.97 -7.37
C ILE A 123 0.02 12.20 -7.28
N GLU A 124 -0.16 12.95 -6.23
CA GLU A 124 0.55 14.20 -6.00
C GLU A 124 1.78 14.03 -5.09
N GLY A 125 2.64 15.04 -5.10
CA GLY A 125 3.78 15.16 -4.20
C GLY A 125 4.81 14.05 -4.36
N ARG A 126 5.36 13.58 -3.24
CA ARG A 126 6.46 12.59 -3.22
C ARG A 126 6.08 11.27 -3.86
N CYS A 127 4.88 10.77 -3.58
CA CYS A 127 4.42 9.50 -4.14
C CYS A 127 4.24 9.57 -5.66
N GLY A 128 3.80 10.72 -6.20
CA GLY A 128 3.60 10.92 -7.64
C GLY A 128 4.90 10.89 -8.46
N ARG A 129 6.05 11.16 -7.84
CA ARG A 129 7.37 11.11 -8.50
C ARG A 129 8.26 9.95 -8.06
N CYS A 130 7.76 9.09 -7.14
CA CYS A 130 8.54 7.99 -6.59
C CYS A 130 8.73 6.87 -7.60
N VAL A 131 9.98 6.48 -7.87
CA VAL A 131 10.32 5.39 -8.80
C VAL A 131 9.86 4.00 -8.30
N HIS A 132 9.52 3.89 -7.02
CA HIS A 132 9.04 2.63 -6.41
C HIS A 132 7.52 2.54 -6.30
N PHE A 133 6.78 3.47 -6.92
CA PHE A 133 5.31 3.52 -6.78
C PHE A 133 4.64 2.18 -7.16
N ALA A 134 5.11 1.54 -8.22
CA ALA A 134 4.56 0.26 -8.68
C ALA A 134 4.66 -0.86 -7.62
N LEU A 135 5.63 -0.78 -6.69
CA LEU A 135 5.84 -1.77 -5.64
C LEU A 135 5.06 -1.46 -4.35
N CYS A 136 4.84 -0.17 -4.02
CA CYS A 136 4.17 0.22 -2.77
C CYS A 136 2.77 0.82 -2.97
N GLY A 137 2.36 1.10 -4.22
CA GLY A 137 1.07 1.69 -4.54
C GLY A 137 0.85 3.12 -4.02
N GLY A 138 1.95 3.79 -3.63
CA GLY A 138 1.89 5.14 -3.05
C GLY A 138 1.52 5.17 -1.57
N GLY A 139 1.66 4.06 -0.85
CA GLY A 139 1.36 3.96 0.58
C GLY A 139 -0.14 3.83 0.88
N PHE A 140 -0.54 4.29 2.05
CA PHE A 140 -1.90 4.09 2.57
C PHE A 140 -2.80 5.26 2.16
N ARG A 141 -3.76 5.01 1.25
CA ARG A 141 -4.64 6.08 0.71
C ARG A 141 -5.52 6.73 1.77
N THR A 142 -5.91 5.98 2.80
CA THR A 142 -6.65 6.53 3.95
C THR A 142 -5.83 7.60 4.68
N ARG A 143 -4.53 7.34 4.96
CA ARG A 143 -3.65 8.34 5.59
C ARG A 143 -3.43 9.54 4.67
N ALA A 144 -3.26 9.30 3.37
CA ALA A 144 -3.15 10.36 2.38
C ALA A 144 -4.41 11.23 2.37
N ALA A 145 -5.60 10.63 2.36
CA ALA A 145 -6.86 11.33 2.41
C ALA A 145 -7.02 12.18 3.68
N PHE A 146 -6.67 11.62 4.84
CA PHE A 146 -6.75 12.34 6.11
C PHE A 146 -5.79 13.54 6.17
N ALA A 147 -4.56 13.35 5.67
CA ALA A 147 -3.53 14.39 5.74
C ALA A 147 -3.70 15.50 4.69
N ASN A 148 -4.25 15.19 3.53
CA ASN A 148 -4.31 16.11 2.37
C ASN A 148 -5.74 16.53 2.02
N GLY A 149 -6.78 15.99 2.68
CA GLY A 149 -8.18 16.21 2.34
C GLY A 149 -8.69 15.39 1.15
N HIS A 150 -7.83 14.66 0.47
CA HIS A 150 -8.16 13.77 -0.66
C HIS A 150 -7.13 12.64 -0.80
N TRP A 151 -7.53 11.50 -1.39
CA TRP A 151 -6.67 10.31 -1.45
C TRP A 151 -5.56 10.34 -2.51
N TYR A 152 -5.48 11.38 -3.33
CA TYR A 152 -4.41 11.55 -4.32
C TYR A 152 -3.12 12.12 -3.73
N GLY A 153 -3.16 12.67 -2.53
CA GLY A 153 -1.98 13.20 -1.84
C GLY A 153 -0.94 12.14 -1.52
N SER A 154 0.25 12.58 -1.16
CA SER A 154 1.30 11.68 -0.65
C SER A 154 0.93 11.10 0.70
N ASP A 155 1.28 9.83 0.93
CA ASP A 155 1.16 9.21 2.25
C ASP A 155 2.19 9.82 3.21
N PRO A 156 1.77 10.50 4.30
CA PRO A 156 2.67 11.11 5.27
C PRO A 156 3.48 10.09 6.07
N GLY A 157 3.07 8.82 6.08
CA GLY A 157 3.80 7.75 6.74
C GLY A 157 5.05 7.28 5.99
N CYS A 158 5.30 7.74 4.76
CA CYS A 158 6.48 7.36 4.01
C CYS A 158 7.72 8.07 4.55
N TYR A 159 8.68 7.31 5.09
CA TYR A 159 9.94 7.80 5.67
C TYR A 159 11.16 7.65 4.74
N LEU A 160 10.99 7.11 3.54
CA LEU A 160 12.08 7.03 2.55
C LEU A 160 12.62 8.42 2.26
N THR A 161 13.93 8.53 2.07
CA THR A 161 14.58 9.81 1.74
C THR A 161 14.25 10.26 0.31
N GLU A 162 14.52 11.52 -0.01
CA GLU A 162 14.37 12.03 -1.39
C GLU A 162 15.29 11.29 -2.36
N GLU A 163 16.50 10.91 -1.94
CA GLU A 163 17.42 10.10 -2.73
C GLU A 163 16.83 8.72 -3.00
N GLU A 164 16.33 8.04 -1.96
CA GLU A 164 15.74 6.71 -2.09
C GLU A 164 14.54 6.69 -3.03
N ILE A 165 13.62 7.64 -2.95
CA ILE A 165 12.45 7.70 -3.84
C ILE A 165 12.79 8.06 -5.29
N SER A 166 13.99 8.58 -5.55
CA SER A 166 14.42 9.05 -6.88
C SER A 166 15.42 8.10 -7.55
N THR A 167 15.98 7.14 -6.81
CA THR A 167 16.98 6.20 -7.31
C THR A 167 16.31 4.93 -7.84
N PRO A 168 16.35 4.64 -9.14
CA PRO A 168 15.81 3.40 -9.69
C PRO A 168 16.53 2.17 -9.12
N LEU A 169 15.80 1.05 -9.03
CA LEU A 169 16.41 -0.22 -8.67
C LEU A 169 17.39 -0.66 -9.76
N PRO A 170 18.58 -1.20 -9.40
CA PRO A 170 19.48 -1.84 -10.35
C PRO A 170 18.84 -3.11 -10.92
N GLU A 171 19.37 -3.59 -12.05
CA GLU A 171 19.00 -4.91 -12.56
C GLU A 171 19.41 -5.98 -11.54
N ILE A 172 18.43 -6.69 -10.99
CA ILE A 172 18.64 -7.79 -10.04
C ILE A 172 18.67 -9.09 -10.82
N LYS A 173 19.87 -9.64 -11.01
CA LYS A 173 20.12 -10.90 -11.74
C LYS A 173 19.72 -12.14 -10.96
#